data_c8b0a48a2e2c9008b5382c979833b856
#
_entry.id   c8b0a48a2e2c9008b5382c979833b856
#
_cell.length_a   1.000
_cell.length_b   1.000
_cell.length_c   1.000
_cell.angle_alpha   90.00
_cell.angle_beta   90.00
_cell.angle_gamma   90.00
#
_symmetry.space_group_name_H-M   'P 1'
#
loop_
_entity.id
_entity.type
_entity.pdbx_description
1 polymer ?
#
loop_
_entity_poly.entity_id
_entity_poly.type
_entity_poly.pdbx_seq_one_letter_code
_entity_poly.pdbx_strand_id
1 'polypeptide(L)'
;KWNIFFRIVKDKRNLLVLFFSGLLIFTNWAVWIYAVSNDQIIDASFGYFIMPIISVLCGNIFFKEKISFKSKISIFLVCISIIILLRNFNDVPWVGLIVAFSWAFYNVLRKLINVDTDTGLLIESLYILPMSLIVFYFIFKNGQNDFSLANLNLVFMLLLAGPMTVIPLFLYVRGVELSGLGPSGMIFYITPTLQFLLGYFYYNELFSYEKFFSFTIIWIAVIIYLKDLYEKY
;
A
#
# COMPACT_ATOMS: atom_id res chain seq x y z
N LYS A 1 21.31 -12.35 13.68
CA LYS A 1 19.86 -12.12 13.41
C LYS A 1 18.96 -13.08 14.19
N TRP A 2 19.29 -14.37 14.35
CA TRP A 2 18.48 -15.33 15.12
C TRP A 2 18.25 -14.89 16.59
N ASN A 3 19.25 -14.31 17.24
CA ASN A 3 19.11 -13.79 18.60
C ASN A 3 18.12 -12.64 18.71
N ILE A 4 18.05 -11.79 17.67
CA ILE A 4 17.07 -10.69 17.58
C ILE A 4 15.66 -11.29 17.39
N PHE A 5 15.50 -12.23 16.48
CA PHE A 5 14.23 -12.94 16.27
C PHE A 5 13.70 -13.56 17.57
N PHE A 6 14.50 -14.36 18.29
CA PHE A 6 14.06 -14.97 19.54
C PHE A 6 13.75 -13.95 20.65
N ARG A 7 14.43 -12.81 20.65
CA ARG A 7 14.11 -11.73 21.59
C ARG A 7 12.73 -11.11 21.27
N ILE A 8 12.43 -10.87 19.99
CA ILE A 8 11.16 -10.30 19.55
C ILE A 8 10.01 -11.29 19.82
N VAL A 9 10.21 -12.57 19.56
CA VAL A 9 9.22 -13.63 19.82
C VAL A 9 8.88 -13.77 21.31
N LYS A 10 9.76 -13.37 22.22
CA LYS A 10 9.48 -13.32 23.67
C LYS A 10 8.71 -12.08 24.10
N ASP A 11 8.65 -11.03 23.29
CA ASP A 11 7.94 -9.80 23.60
C ASP A 11 6.50 -9.87 23.09
N LYS A 12 5.56 -10.12 23.99
CA LYS A 12 4.12 -10.25 23.69
C LYS A 12 3.55 -9.03 22.99
N ARG A 13 4.03 -7.82 23.32
CA ARG A 13 3.56 -6.57 22.70
C ARG A 13 3.96 -6.52 21.24
N ASN A 14 5.22 -6.78 20.93
CA ASN A 14 5.72 -6.79 19.57
C ASN A 14 5.02 -7.88 18.73
N LEU A 15 4.81 -9.08 19.31
CA LEU A 15 4.07 -10.15 18.62
C LEU A 15 2.63 -9.76 18.30
N LEU A 16 1.90 -9.15 19.25
CA LEU A 16 0.53 -8.69 18.99
C LEU A 16 0.48 -7.64 17.89
N VAL A 17 1.38 -6.65 17.93
CA VAL A 17 1.43 -5.62 16.90
C VAL A 17 1.75 -6.22 15.53
N LEU A 18 2.73 -7.15 15.45
CA LEU A 18 3.08 -7.84 14.21
C LEU A 18 1.96 -8.77 13.71
N PHE A 19 1.17 -9.37 14.60
CA PHE A 19 -0.02 -10.12 14.21
C PHE A 19 -1.05 -9.22 13.53
N PHE A 20 -1.39 -8.07 14.14
CA PHE A 20 -2.35 -7.15 13.55
C PHE A 20 -1.81 -6.47 12.29
N SER A 21 -0.51 -6.13 12.23
CA SER A 21 0.08 -5.61 10.99
C SER A 21 0.07 -6.65 9.88
N GLY A 22 0.35 -7.91 10.18
CA GLY A 22 0.22 -9.03 9.26
C GLY A 22 -1.21 -9.18 8.73
N LEU A 23 -2.23 -9.09 9.59
CA LEU A 23 -3.63 -9.12 9.17
C LEU A 23 -3.99 -7.96 8.24
N LEU A 24 -3.51 -6.75 8.54
CA LEU A 24 -3.78 -5.56 7.71
C LEU A 24 -3.16 -5.69 6.32
N ILE A 25 -1.89 -6.15 6.23
CA ILE A 25 -1.26 -6.34 4.93
C ILE A 25 -1.89 -7.50 4.15
N PHE A 26 -2.27 -8.58 4.81
CA PHE A 26 -3.03 -9.68 4.20
C PHE A 26 -4.37 -9.19 3.65
N THR A 27 -5.13 -8.43 4.45
CA THR A 27 -6.42 -7.84 4.02
C THR A 27 -6.22 -6.93 2.82
N ASN A 28 -5.21 -6.07 2.84
CA ASN A 28 -4.88 -5.19 1.72
C ASN A 28 -4.69 -5.96 0.41
N TRP A 29 -3.89 -7.01 0.46
CA TRP A 29 -3.58 -7.84 -0.70
C TRP A 29 -4.76 -8.68 -1.16
N ALA A 30 -5.49 -9.31 -0.23
CA ALA A 30 -6.67 -10.09 -0.54
C ALA A 30 -7.73 -9.24 -1.25
N VAL A 31 -7.98 -8.02 -0.75
CA VAL A 31 -8.94 -7.08 -1.37
C VAL A 31 -8.43 -6.60 -2.73
N TRP A 32 -7.12 -6.34 -2.87
CA TRP A 32 -6.54 -5.99 -4.16
C TRP A 32 -6.69 -7.11 -5.19
N ILE A 33 -6.35 -8.36 -4.83
CA ILE A 33 -6.52 -9.52 -5.72
C ILE A 33 -8.00 -9.71 -6.07
N TYR A 34 -8.90 -9.58 -5.09
CA TYR A 34 -10.34 -9.62 -5.32
C TYR A 34 -10.78 -8.57 -6.33
N ALA A 35 -10.31 -7.33 -6.20
CA ALA A 35 -10.64 -6.24 -7.11
C ALA A 35 -10.18 -6.53 -8.55
N VAL A 36 -8.96 -7.03 -8.72
CA VAL A 36 -8.42 -7.41 -10.03
C VAL A 36 -9.25 -8.55 -10.65
N SER A 37 -9.67 -9.53 -9.84
CA SER A 37 -10.46 -10.69 -10.32
C SER A 37 -11.92 -10.37 -10.62
N ASN A 38 -12.43 -9.22 -10.18
CA ASN A 38 -13.84 -8.82 -10.34
C ASN A 38 -14.00 -7.51 -11.12
N ASP A 39 -13.00 -7.11 -11.91
CA ASP A 39 -13.01 -5.87 -12.72
C ASP A 39 -13.30 -4.58 -11.91
N GLN A 40 -12.86 -4.56 -10.62
CA GLN A 40 -13.00 -3.42 -9.70
C GLN A 40 -11.67 -2.69 -9.49
N ILE A 41 -10.80 -2.70 -10.50
CA ILE A 41 -9.46 -2.10 -10.41
C ILE A 41 -9.55 -0.59 -10.19
N ILE A 42 -10.54 0.08 -10.80
CA ILE A 42 -10.76 1.52 -10.63
C ILE A 42 -11.05 1.86 -9.17
N ASP A 43 -11.92 1.08 -8.52
CA ASP A 43 -12.24 1.25 -7.09
C ASP A 43 -11.01 1.04 -6.20
N ALA A 44 -10.26 -0.04 -6.43
CA ALA A 44 -9.04 -0.32 -5.68
C ALA A 44 -7.97 0.78 -5.91
N SER A 45 -7.83 1.25 -7.16
CA SER A 45 -6.89 2.33 -7.52
C SER A 45 -7.21 3.63 -6.80
N PHE A 46 -8.49 3.91 -6.54
CA PHE A 46 -8.91 5.07 -5.76
C PHE A 46 -8.30 5.08 -4.35
N GLY A 47 -8.09 3.90 -3.76
CA GLY A 47 -7.39 3.77 -2.48
C GLY A 47 -5.98 4.34 -2.50
N TYR A 48 -5.26 4.21 -3.60
CA TYR A 48 -3.91 4.77 -3.75
C TYR A 48 -3.87 6.30 -3.77
N PHE A 49 -4.99 6.96 -4.09
CA PHE A 49 -5.09 8.42 -3.99
C PHE A 49 -5.37 8.90 -2.57
N ILE A 50 -6.15 8.14 -1.80
CA ILE A 50 -6.48 8.49 -0.41
C ILE A 50 -5.35 8.14 0.54
N MET A 51 -4.66 7.02 0.31
CA MET A 51 -3.66 6.44 1.21
C MET A 51 -2.56 7.43 1.64
N PRO A 52 -1.94 8.23 0.76
CA PRO A 52 -0.90 9.19 1.17
C PRO A 52 -1.42 10.25 2.14
N ILE A 53 -2.66 10.72 1.97
CA ILE A 53 -3.26 11.68 2.90
C ILE A 53 -3.43 11.05 4.27
N ILE A 54 -3.97 9.82 4.33
CA ILE A 54 -4.14 9.10 5.59
C ILE A 54 -2.78 8.89 6.24
N SER A 55 -1.73 8.55 5.47
CA SER A 55 -0.37 8.38 5.98
C SER A 55 0.20 9.66 6.61
N VAL A 56 0.02 10.82 5.95
CA VAL A 56 0.44 12.12 6.51
C VAL A 56 -0.34 12.46 7.79
N LEU A 57 -1.65 12.26 7.78
CA LEU A 57 -2.49 12.49 8.97
C LEU A 57 -2.11 11.56 10.12
N CYS A 58 -1.89 10.27 9.86
CA CYS A 58 -1.41 9.32 10.85
C CYS A 58 -0.02 9.70 11.37
N GLY A 59 0.89 10.14 10.51
CA GLY A 59 2.20 10.64 10.91
C GLY A 59 2.10 11.80 11.90
N ASN A 60 1.20 12.74 11.64
CA ASN A 60 0.96 13.87 12.54
C ASN A 60 0.28 13.44 13.86
N ILE A 61 -0.79 12.64 13.80
CA ILE A 61 -1.60 12.27 14.97
C ILE A 61 -0.83 11.34 15.91
N PHE A 62 -0.24 10.27 15.38
CA PHE A 62 0.40 9.22 16.18
C PHE A 62 1.86 9.50 16.50
N PHE A 63 2.58 10.17 15.60
CA PHE A 63 4.02 10.37 15.73
C PHE A 63 4.43 11.83 15.87
N LYS A 64 3.44 12.75 15.91
CA LYS A 64 3.68 14.20 16.05
C LYS A 64 4.60 14.74 14.94
N GLU A 65 4.57 14.14 13.76
CA GLU A 65 5.30 14.64 12.59
C GLU A 65 4.80 16.04 12.25
N LYS A 66 5.71 16.98 12.13
CA LYS A 66 5.34 18.40 11.91
C LYS A 66 4.88 18.58 10.46
N ILE A 67 3.63 19.04 10.29
CA ILE A 67 3.08 19.44 9.00
C ILE A 67 3.34 20.94 8.82
N SER A 68 4.14 21.30 7.82
CA SER A 68 4.39 22.71 7.48
C SER A 68 3.18 23.34 6.80
N PHE A 69 3.21 24.65 6.63
CA PHE A 69 2.18 25.35 5.88
C PHE A 69 2.10 24.89 4.41
N LYS A 70 3.26 24.68 3.75
CA LYS A 70 3.32 24.16 2.38
C LYS A 70 2.75 22.74 2.28
N SER A 71 3.08 21.87 3.24
CA SER A 71 2.50 20.52 3.32
C SER A 71 0.98 20.56 3.51
N LYS A 72 0.44 21.49 4.30
CA LYS A 72 -1.02 21.69 4.44
C LYS A 72 -1.69 22.08 3.12
N ILE A 73 -1.06 22.97 2.34
CA ILE A 73 -1.53 23.32 1.00
C ILE A 73 -1.56 22.11 0.09
N SER A 74 -0.50 21.29 0.11
CA SER A 74 -0.43 20.06 -0.68
C SER A 74 -1.57 19.10 -0.33
N ILE A 75 -1.79 18.85 0.97
CA ILE A 75 -2.90 17.99 1.45
C ILE A 75 -4.25 18.53 0.96
N PHE A 76 -4.47 19.85 1.08
CA PHE A 76 -5.71 20.50 0.63
C PHE A 76 -5.94 20.31 -0.87
N LEU A 77 -4.92 20.49 -1.70
CA LEU A 77 -5.00 20.26 -3.15
C LEU A 77 -5.36 18.81 -3.48
N VAL A 78 -4.76 17.85 -2.77
CA VAL A 78 -5.08 16.43 -2.98
C VAL A 78 -6.52 16.13 -2.52
N CYS A 79 -7.00 16.71 -1.44
CA CYS A 79 -8.41 16.57 -1.03
C CYS A 79 -9.37 17.08 -2.13
N ILE A 80 -9.06 18.22 -2.76
CA ILE A 80 -9.83 18.72 -3.91
C ILE A 80 -9.81 17.72 -5.06
N SER A 81 -8.64 17.19 -5.41
CA SER A 81 -8.52 16.18 -6.47
C SER A 81 -9.35 14.92 -6.19
N ILE A 82 -9.32 14.43 -4.95
CA ILE A 82 -10.14 13.27 -4.54
C ILE A 82 -11.63 13.58 -4.67
N ILE A 83 -12.08 14.77 -4.28
CA ILE A 83 -13.50 15.17 -4.43
C ILE A 83 -13.91 15.18 -5.90
N ILE A 84 -13.04 15.64 -6.79
CA ILE A 84 -13.29 15.61 -8.24
C ILE A 84 -13.40 14.17 -8.74
N LEU A 85 -12.49 13.29 -8.32
CA LEU A 85 -12.50 11.88 -8.69
C LEU A 85 -13.75 11.16 -8.16
N LEU A 86 -14.18 11.45 -6.92
CA LEU A 86 -15.37 10.85 -6.31
C LEU A 86 -16.66 11.13 -7.07
N ARG A 87 -16.75 12.25 -7.80
CA ARG A 87 -17.92 12.55 -8.63
C ARG A 87 -18.15 11.55 -9.76
N ASN A 88 -17.14 10.77 -10.12
CA ASN A 88 -17.24 9.74 -11.15
C ASN A 88 -17.70 8.37 -10.60
N PHE A 89 -17.85 8.23 -9.28
CA PHE A 89 -18.36 7.02 -8.64
C PHE A 89 -19.86 7.16 -8.37
N ASN A 90 -20.65 6.17 -8.78
CA ASN A 90 -22.08 6.13 -8.45
C ASN A 90 -22.33 5.74 -7.00
N ASP A 91 -21.43 4.90 -6.44
CA ASP A 91 -21.51 4.37 -5.08
C ASP A 91 -20.21 4.63 -4.31
N VAL A 92 -20.23 4.39 -3.00
CA VAL A 92 -19.06 4.53 -2.16
C VAL A 92 -18.02 3.47 -2.55
N PRO A 93 -16.77 3.84 -2.91
CA PRO A 93 -15.73 2.92 -3.36
C PRO A 93 -15.13 2.15 -2.16
N TRP A 94 -15.89 1.22 -1.58
CA TRP A 94 -15.50 0.48 -0.37
C TRP A 94 -14.19 -0.29 -0.53
N VAL A 95 -13.97 -0.88 -1.71
CA VAL A 95 -12.73 -1.60 -2.04
C VAL A 95 -11.51 -0.68 -1.89
N GLY A 96 -11.57 0.50 -2.51
CA GLY A 96 -10.51 1.50 -2.40
C GLY A 96 -10.29 1.99 -0.97
N LEU A 97 -11.37 2.20 -0.20
CA LEU A 97 -11.27 2.61 1.20
C LEU A 97 -10.58 1.52 2.04
N ILE A 98 -10.96 0.25 1.89
CA ILE A 98 -10.30 -0.85 2.62
C ILE A 98 -8.80 -0.92 2.27
N VAL A 99 -8.44 -0.81 0.98
CA VAL A 99 -7.05 -0.78 0.53
C VAL A 99 -6.30 0.40 1.18
N ALA A 100 -6.89 1.61 1.19
CA ALA A 100 -6.26 2.79 1.75
C ALA A 100 -6.03 2.68 3.27
N PHE A 101 -7.06 2.32 4.02
CA PHE A 101 -6.99 2.24 5.47
C PHE A 101 -6.13 1.08 5.96
N SER A 102 -6.24 -0.11 5.36
CA SER A 102 -5.42 -1.26 5.73
C SER A 102 -3.94 -0.97 5.58
N TRP A 103 -3.52 -0.35 4.48
CA TRP A 103 -2.14 0.04 4.26
C TRP A 103 -1.66 1.14 5.22
N ALA A 104 -2.47 2.17 5.43
CA ALA A 104 -2.10 3.27 6.32
C ALA A 104 -1.92 2.78 7.76
N PHE A 105 -2.85 1.98 8.29
CA PHE A 105 -2.74 1.41 9.63
C PHE A 105 -1.64 0.36 9.75
N TYR A 106 -1.37 -0.43 8.71
CA TYR A 106 -0.19 -1.28 8.65
C TYR A 106 1.09 -0.48 8.94
N ASN A 107 1.28 0.63 8.23
CA ASN A 107 2.45 1.49 8.42
C ASN A 107 2.52 2.12 9.82
N VAL A 108 1.39 2.51 10.39
CA VAL A 108 1.31 2.99 11.78
C VAL A 108 1.78 1.91 12.74
N LEU A 109 1.25 0.69 12.64
CA LEU A 109 1.62 -0.42 13.51
C LEU A 109 3.10 -0.76 13.39
N ARG A 110 3.63 -0.82 12.16
CA ARG A 110 5.04 -1.07 11.91
C ARG A 110 5.96 -0.02 12.53
N LYS A 111 5.55 1.24 12.50
CA LYS A 111 6.33 2.35 13.08
C LYS A 111 6.20 2.42 14.60
N LEU A 112 5.14 1.87 15.22
CA LEU A 112 4.95 1.85 16.67
C LEU A 112 5.91 0.92 17.41
N ILE A 113 6.53 -0.04 16.73
CA ILE A 113 7.43 -1.04 17.30
C ILE A 113 8.85 -0.84 16.80
N ASN A 114 9.80 -1.10 17.67
CA ASN A 114 11.24 -1.06 17.33
C ASN A 114 11.70 -2.47 16.92
N VAL A 115 11.22 -2.93 15.76
CA VAL A 115 11.56 -4.24 15.20
C VAL A 115 12.12 -4.04 13.81
N ASP A 116 13.29 -4.63 13.54
CA ASP A 116 13.94 -4.55 12.22
C ASP A 116 12.98 -4.97 11.10
N THR A 117 13.04 -4.29 9.97
CA THR A 117 12.15 -4.52 8.83
C THR A 117 12.13 -5.99 8.40
N ASP A 118 13.29 -6.61 8.23
CA ASP A 118 13.44 -8.01 7.79
C ASP A 118 12.85 -9.01 8.81
N THR A 119 13.13 -8.83 10.07
CA THR A 119 12.60 -9.69 11.14
C THR A 119 11.09 -9.52 11.29
N GLY A 120 10.59 -8.30 11.19
CA GLY A 120 9.16 -8.03 11.24
C GLY A 120 8.39 -8.65 10.09
N LEU A 121 8.85 -8.47 8.85
CA LEU A 121 8.25 -9.09 7.66
C LEU A 121 8.25 -10.62 7.73
N LEU A 122 9.33 -11.22 8.27
CA LEU A 122 9.38 -12.66 8.47
C LEU A 122 8.30 -13.14 9.45
N ILE A 123 8.14 -12.46 10.59
CA ILE A 123 7.14 -12.84 11.61
C ILE A 123 5.72 -12.63 11.06
N GLU A 124 5.46 -11.52 10.37
CA GLU A 124 4.19 -11.26 9.69
C GLU A 124 3.86 -12.37 8.68
N SER A 125 4.83 -12.77 7.85
CA SER A 125 4.67 -13.87 6.90
C SER A 125 4.37 -15.21 7.58
N LEU A 126 5.01 -15.51 8.72
CA LEU A 126 4.74 -16.71 9.49
C LEU A 126 3.32 -16.71 10.08
N TYR A 127 2.78 -15.57 10.49
CA TYR A 127 1.38 -15.46 10.94
C TYR A 127 0.38 -15.65 9.81
N ILE A 128 0.69 -15.16 8.61
CA ILE A 128 -0.20 -15.28 7.44
C ILE A 128 -0.15 -16.67 6.84
N LEU A 129 0.97 -17.40 6.97
CA LEU A 129 1.18 -18.71 6.37
C LEU A 129 0.05 -19.71 6.64
N PRO A 130 -0.44 -19.93 7.88
CA PRO A 130 -1.54 -20.84 8.14
C PRO A 130 -2.83 -20.47 7.40
N MET A 131 -3.15 -19.16 7.34
CA MET A 131 -4.32 -18.65 6.61
C MET A 131 -4.19 -18.91 5.11
N SER A 132 -3.02 -18.64 4.56
CA SER A 132 -2.72 -18.88 3.14
C SER A 132 -2.81 -20.36 2.78
N LEU A 133 -2.34 -21.26 3.65
CA LEU A 133 -2.46 -22.71 3.46
C LEU A 133 -3.93 -23.18 3.51
N ILE A 134 -4.75 -22.60 4.39
CA ILE A 134 -6.19 -22.88 4.43
C ILE A 134 -6.87 -22.46 3.13
N VAL A 135 -6.61 -21.24 2.67
CA VAL A 135 -7.16 -20.74 1.40
C VAL A 135 -6.71 -21.62 0.22
N PHE A 136 -5.42 -21.94 0.17
CA PHE A 136 -4.87 -22.83 -0.85
C PHE A 136 -5.53 -24.22 -0.84
N TYR A 137 -5.76 -24.79 0.35
CA TYR A 137 -6.47 -26.08 0.50
C TYR A 137 -7.88 -26.02 -0.12
N PHE A 138 -8.65 -24.94 0.12
CA PHE A 138 -9.99 -24.80 -0.46
C PHE A 138 -9.94 -24.60 -1.97
N ILE A 139 -9.00 -23.83 -2.50
CA ILE A 139 -8.79 -23.65 -3.94
C ILE A 139 -8.49 -25.01 -4.59
N PHE A 140 -7.60 -25.80 -3.98
CA PHE A 140 -7.23 -27.13 -4.48
C PHE A 140 -8.42 -28.08 -4.43
N LYS A 141 -9.13 -28.13 -3.30
CA LYS A 141 -10.31 -29.00 -3.11
C LYS A 141 -11.44 -28.71 -4.10
N ASN A 142 -11.65 -27.46 -4.45
CA ASN A 142 -12.69 -27.03 -5.38
C ASN A 142 -12.29 -27.16 -6.85
N GLY A 143 -11.11 -27.67 -7.16
CA GLY A 143 -10.63 -27.81 -8.53
C GLY A 143 -10.34 -26.47 -9.23
N GLN A 144 -10.18 -25.40 -8.47
CA GLN A 144 -9.89 -24.05 -8.98
C GLN A 144 -8.38 -23.76 -9.09
N ASN A 145 -7.57 -24.83 -9.03
CA ASN A 145 -6.12 -24.70 -9.07
C ASN A 145 -5.60 -24.95 -10.49
N ASP A 146 -5.10 -23.90 -11.13
CA ASP A 146 -4.47 -23.96 -12.47
C ASP A 146 -2.98 -24.30 -12.41
N PHE A 147 -2.41 -24.47 -11.20
CA PHE A 147 -1.00 -24.78 -11.06
C PHE A 147 -0.70 -26.17 -11.67
N SER A 148 0.20 -26.17 -12.66
CA SER A 148 0.71 -27.39 -13.29
C SER A 148 2.19 -27.25 -13.59
N LEU A 149 2.99 -28.24 -13.22
CA LEU A 149 4.41 -28.29 -13.58
C LEU A 149 4.65 -28.39 -15.10
N ALA A 150 3.64 -28.75 -15.87
CA ALA A 150 3.70 -28.75 -17.33
C ALA A 150 3.66 -27.32 -17.91
N ASN A 151 3.14 -26.34 -17.17
CA ASN A 151 3.11 -24.93 -17.57
C ASN A 151 4.28 -24.15 -16.92
N LEU A 152 5.47 -24.26 -17.51
CA LEU A 152 6.68 -23.62 -16.98
C LEU A 152 6.58 -22.10 -16.88
N ASN A 153 5.81 -21.44 -17.76
CA ASN A 153 5.59 -19.99 -17.69
C ASN A 153 4.83 -19.61 -16.42
N LEU A 154 3.76 -20.35 -16.09
CA LEU A 154 2.99 -20.12 -14.87
C LEU A 154 3.84 -20.39 -13.63
N VAL A 155 4.60 -21.48 -13.62
CA VAL A 155 5.53 -21.79 -12.52
C VAL A 155 6.54 -20.67 -12.31
N PHE A 156 7.15 -20.17 -13.39
CA PHE A 156 8.11 -19.07 -13.31
C PHE A 156 7.48 -17.78 -12.81
N MET A 157 6.28 -17.41 -13.29
CA MET A 157 5.55 -16.23 -12.80
C MET A 157 5.21 -16.34 -11.32
N LEU A 158 4.76 -17.51 -10.85
CA LEU A 158 4.45 -17.74 -9.43
C LEU A 158 5.71 -17.67 -8.55
N LEU A 159 6.83 -18.20 -9.01
CA LEU A 159 8.11 -18.09 -8.29
C LEU A 159 8.61 -16.65 -8.22
N LEU A 160 8.40 -15.86 -9.28
CA LEU A 160 8.76 -14.43 -9.28
C LEU A 160 7.85 -13.58 -8.42
N ALA A 161 6.58 -13.97 -8.24
CA ALA A 161 5.60 -13.19 -7.47
C ALA A 161 6.11 -12.89 -6.05
N GLY A 162 6.74 -13.85 -5.38
CA GLY A 162 7.31 -13.66 -4.04
C GLY A 162 8.37 -12.55 -4.00
N PRO A 163 9.49 -12.67 -4.71
CA PRO A 163 10.53 -11.63 -4.74
C PRO A 163 10.02 -10.27 -5.22
N MET A 164 9.20 -10.24 -6.27
CA MET A 164 8.62 -8.99 -6.81
C MET A 164 7.71 -8.27 -5.81
N THR A 165 7.23 -8.96 -4.81
CA THR A 165 6.40 -8.43 -3.76
C THR A 165 7.21 -8.03 -2.53
N VAL A 166 8.04 -8.96 -2.04
CA VAL A 166 8.76 -8.77 -0.78
C VAL A 166 9.82 -7.67 -0.90
N ILE A 167 10.53 -7.57 -2.05
CA ILE A 167 11.60 -6.57 -2.22
C ILE A 167 11.04 -5.15 -2.17
N PRO A 168 10.01 -4.75 -2.94
CA PRO A 168 9.44 -3.41 -2.85
C PRO A 168 8.84 -3.12 -1.48
N LEU A 169 8.14 -4.09 -0.87
CA LEU A 169 7.57 -3.93 0.46
C LEU A 169 8.66 -3.69 1.51
N PHE A 170 9.75 -4.46 1.47
CA PHE A 170 10.89 -4.27 2.36
C PHE A 170 11.49 -2.86 2.22
N LEU A 171 11.75 -2.42 0.98
CA LEU A 171 12.30 -1.09 0.70
C LEU A 171 11.36 0.02 1.17
N TYR A 172 10.04 -0.16 0.96
CA TYR A 172 9.04 0.80 1.41
C TYR A 172 8.97 0.89 2.93
N VAL A 173 8.84 -0.23 3.64
CA VAL A 173 8.80 -0.24 5.12
C VAL A 173 10.07 0.37 5.69
N ARG A 174 11.22 0.05 5.11
CA ARG A 174 12.50 0.66 5.50
C ARG A 174 12.52 2.18 5.25
N GLY A 175 11.94 2.62 4.14
CA GLY A 175 11.73 4.04 3.85
C GLY A 175 10.89 4.74 4.91
N VAL A 176 9.77 4.12 5.33
CA VAL A 176 8.90 4.65 6.40
C VAL A 176 9.63 4.75 7.74
N GLU A 177 10.44 3.75 8.08
CA GLU A 177 11.26 3.77 9.31
C GLU A 177 12.26 4.95 9.32
N LEU A 178 12.88 5.25 8.18
CA LEU A 178 13.92 6.27 8.06
C LEU A 178 13.38 7.68 7.86
N SER A 179 12.35 7.88 7.04
CA SER A 179 11.86 9.19 6.62
C SER A 179 10.51 9.60 7.23
N GLY A 180 9.79 8.67 7.83
CA GLY A 180 8.48 8.90 8.41
C GLY A 180 7.32 8.59 7.48
N LEU A 181 6.09 8.65 8.02
CA LEU A 181 4.87 8.33 7.30
C LEU A 181 4.49 9.39 6.26
N GLY A 182 4.69 10.67 6.59
CA GLY A 182 4.35 11.78 5.71
C GLY A 182 5.12 11.74 4.39
N PRO A 183 6.46 11.81 4.41
CA PRO A 183 7.29 11.73 3.20
C PRO A 183 7.06 10.46 2.39
N SER A 184 7.04 9.30 3.04
CA SER A 184 6.83 8.01 2.38
C SER A 184 5.45 7.93 1.72
N GLY A 185 4.41 8.44 2.39
CA GLY A 185 3.07 8.52 1.84
C GLY A 185 3.00 9.39 0.58
N MET A 186 3.64 10.57 0.61
CA MET A 186 3.62 11.47 -0.55
C MET A 186 4.40 10.94 -1.75
N ILE A 187 5.55 10.28 -1.53
CA ILE A 187 6.31 9.62 -2.60
C ILE A 187 5.47 8.52 -3.26
N PHE A 188 4.54 7.91 -2.51
CA PHE A 188 3.69 6.85 -3.04
C PHE A 188 2.78 7.30 -4.19
N TYR A 189 2.57 8.61 -4.40
CA TYR A 189 1.87 9.13 -5.58
C TYR A 189 2.57 8.83 -6.92
N ILE A 190 3.80 8.34 -6.88
CA ILE A 190 4.47 7.80 -8.07
C ILE A 190 3.69 6.61 -8.63
N THR A 191 3.11 5.77 -7.76
CA THR A 191 2.36 4.57 -8.18
C THR A 191 1.17 4.88 -9.08
N PRO A 192 0.16 5.69 -8.67
CA PRO A 192 -0.95 6.03 -9.55
C PRO A 192 -0.50 6.85 -10.77
N THR A 193 0.60 7.61 -10.66
CA THR A 193 1.18 8.31 -11.83
C THR A 193 1.69 7.33 -12.88
N LEU A 194 2.44 6.30 -12.46
CA LEU A 194 2.92 5.26 -13.38
C LEU A 194 1.77 4.44 -13.96
N GLN A 195 0.74 4.13 -13.15
CA GLN A 195 -0.47 3.46 -13.63
C GLN A 195 -1.19 4.30 -14.69
N PHE A 196 -1.30 5.61 -14.47
CA PHE A 196 -1.84 6.54 -15.46
C PHE A 196 -1.05 6.48 -16.78
N LEU A 197 0.27 6.60 -16.71
CA LEU A 197 1.12 6.59 -17.91
C LEU A 197 1.02 5.26 -18.67
N LEU A 198 0.97 4.12 -17.95
CA LEU A 198 0.78 2.81 -18.55
C LEU A 198 -0.59 2.69 -19.22
N GLY A 199 -1.67 3.10 -18.55
CA GLY A 199 -3.03 3.10 -19.11
C GLY A 199 -3.11 3.91 -20.40
N TYR A 200 -2.54 5.11 -20.37
CA TYR A 200 -2.60 6.02 -21.52
C TYR A 200 -1.71 5.57 -22.68
N PHE A 201 -0.43 5.28 -22.45
CA PHE A 201 0.54 4.99 -23.52
C PHE A 201 0.57 3.54 -23.98
N TYR A 202 0.28 2.59 -23.08
CA TYR A 202 0.39 1.15 -23.40
C TYR A 202 -0.96 0.51 -23.70
N TYR A 203 -1.98 0.79 -22.87
CA TYR A 203 -3.31 0.24 -23.03
C TYR A 203 -4.24 1.10 -23.90
N ASN A 204 -3.80 2.31 -24.31
CA ASN A 204 -4.61 3.28 -25.09
C ASN A 204 -5.97 3.57 -24.47
N GLU A 205 -6.02 3.59 -23.11
CA GLU A 205 -7.25 3.92 -22.39
C GLU A 205 -7.67 5.36 -22.65
N LEU A 206 -8.96 5.56 -22.95
CA LEU A 206 -9.52 6.91 -23.06
C LEU A 206 -9.59 7.55 -21.68
N PHE A 207 -8.90 8.67 -21.52
CA PHE A 207 -8.92 9.43 -20.29
C PHE A 207 -10.01 10.51 -20.35
N SER A 208 -10.82 10.56 -19.25
CA SER A 208 -11.71 11.70 -19.07
C SER A 208 -10.91 12.94 -18.66
N TYR A 209 -11.37 14.12 -19.06
CA TYR A 209 -10.75 15.40 -18.70
C TYR A 209 -10.67 15.58 -17.17
N GLU A 210 -11.66 15.06 -16.43
CA GLU A 210 -11.70 15.12 -14.98
C GLU A 210 -10.55 14.33 -14.34
N LYS A 211 -10.26 13.14 -14.86
CA LYS A 211 -9.11 12.33 -14.39
C LYS A 211 -7.81 13.08 -14.66
N PHE A 212 -7.61 13.60 -15.87
CA PHE A 212 -6.40 14.36 -16.22
C PHE A 212 -6.22 15.59 -15.32
N PHE A 213 -7.29 16.34 -15.09
CA PHE A 213 -7.26 17.52 -14.23
C PHE A 213 -6.93 17.16 -12.78
N SER A 214 -7.53 16.08 -12.26
CA SER A 214 -7.23 15.56 -10.92
C SER A 214 -5.77 15.14 -10.76
N PHE A 215 -5.21 14.42 -11.74
CA PHE A 215 -3.79 14.06 -11.74
C PHE A 215 -2.88 15.28 -11.75
N THR A 216 -3.21 16.29 -12.55
CA THR A 216 -2.45 17.54 -12.62
C THR A 216 -2.41 18.22 -11.25
N ILE A 217 -3.54 18.30 -10.55
CA ILE A 217 -3.60 18.86 -9.19
C ILE A 217 -2.72 18.05 -8.22
N ILE A 218 -2.77 16.70 -8.31
CA ILE A 218 -1.94 15.83 -7.47
C ILE A 218 -0.45 16.07 -7.73
N TRP A 219 -0.02 16.15 -8.99
CA TRP A 219 1.38 16.41 -9.32
C TRP A 219 1.85 17.74 -8.78
N ILE A 220 1.06 18.81 -8.89
CA ILE A 220 1.36 20.11 -8.30
C ILE A 220 1.50 19.96 -6.77
N ALA A 221 0.58 19.27 -6.12
CA ALA A 221 0.62 19.05 -4.68
C ALA A 221 1.90 18.28 -4.25
N VAL A 222 2.25 17.22 -4.98
CA VAL A 222 3.47 16.43 -4.72
C VAL A 222 4.73 17.29 -4.89
N ILE A 223 4.82 18.09 -5.94
CA ILE A 223 5.95 19.01 -6.16
C ILE A 223 6.09 20.01 -5.01
N ILE A 224 4.99 20.61 -4.57
CA ILE A 224 4.99 21.55 -3.43
C ILE A 224 5.47 20.82 -2.16
N TYR A 225 4.99 19.60 -1.90
CA TYR A 225 5.38 18.83 -0.74
C TYR A 225 6.87 18.43 -0.76
N LEU A 226 7.34 17.92 -1.89
CA LEU A 226 8.75 17.51 -2.03
C LEU A 226 9.70 18.72 -1.92
N LYS A 227 9.30 19.87 -2.47
CA LYS A 227 10.07 21.12 -2.30
C LYS A 227 10.13 21.56 -0.84
N ASP A 228 9.02 21.49 -0.11
CA ASP A 228 8.98 21.78 1.34
C ASP A 228 9.85 20.81 2.14
N LEU A 229 9.89 19.55 1.74
CA LEU A 229 10.74 18.53 2.36
C LEU A 229 12.23 18.84 2.11
N TYR A 230 12.59 19.16 0.87
CA TYR A 230 13.97 19.50 0.49
C TYR A 230 14.50 20.76 1.22
N GLU A 231 13.64 21.75 1.45
CA GLU A 231 14.01 22.98 2.15
C GLU A 231 14.23 22.79 3.68
N LYS A 232 13.81 21.64 4.24
CA LYS A 232 13.97 21.31 5.67
C LYS A 232 15.25 20.52 5.99
N TYR A 233 15.87 19.93 4.98
CA TYR A 233 17.13 19.18 5.06
C TYR A 233 18.26 19.94 4.37
#